data_48bf20813cdd9a0ffa3ca64237b0822f
#
_entry.id   48bf20813cdd9a0ffa3ca64237b0822f
#
_cell.length_a   1.000
_cell.length_b   1.000
_cell.length_c   1.000
_cell.angle_alpha   90.00
_cell.angle_beta   90.00
_cell.angle_gamma   90.00
#
_symmetry.space_group_name_H-M   'P 1'
#
loop_
_entity.id
_entity.type
_entity.pdbx_description
1 polymer ?
#
loop_
_entity_poly.entity_id
_entity_poly.type
_entity_poly.pdbx_seq_one_letter_code
_entity_poly.pdbx_strand_id
1 'polypeptide(L)'
;MSLLFAIFYGIIQGITEFLPVSSSGHLAIMQRFFGMEDVEANYFSFGVLLHLATLVAVFIVYWRDILPLIPAVFTMLAKLFRGKVKEFTDNEKFAAYIIIATLPLLPAVLVKDYVEIIFSYTKIIGAILMFNAVVLFVSDSLAKGNKTISKTTPLNALIVGLCQMLAIVPGLSRSGSTITGGLTQGFKREYAVKFSFIMSIPAILGANILEIPDMLQSAVPSADIIKYAAGMAAALIAGIAAMKFLAYISRKSNFRIFSYYSFAIGLFTLIFA
;
A
#
# COMPACT_ATOMS: atom_id res chain seq x y z
N MET A 1 19.90 -9.90 -13.73
CA MET A 1 18.43 -10.06 -13.93
C MET A 1 18.11 -10.12 -15.42
N SER A 2 17.13 -10.95 -15.89
CA SER A 2 16.66 -10.92 -17.29
C SER A 2 15.62 -9.80 -17.48
N LEU A 3 15.48 -9.28 -18.71
CA LEU A 3 14.48 -8.26 -19.04
C LEU A 3 13.05 -8.76 -18.80
N LEU A 4 12.76 -10.00 -19.20
CA LEU A 4 11.45 -10.62 -19.03
C LEU A 4 11.08 -10.73 -17.54
N PHE A 5 12.06 -11.08 -16.71
CA PHE A 5 11.88 -11.14 -15.26
C PHE A 5 11.60 -9.76 -14.67
N ALA A 6 12.34 -8.72 -15.05
CA ALA A 6 12.10 -7.36 -14.58
C ALA A 6 10.67 -6.88 -14.90
N ILE A 7 10.18 -7.15 -16.11
CA ILE A 7 8.82 -6.83 -16.53
C ILE A 7 7.80 -7.62 -15.70
N PHE A 8 8.00 -8.93 -15.54
CA PHE A 8 7.09 -9.78 -14.78
C PHE A 8 7.02 -9.37 -13.30
N TYR A 9 8.16 -9.12 -12.68
CA TYR A 9 8.26 -8.65 -11.31
C TYR A 9 7.58 -7.29 -11.13
N GLY A 10 7.76 -6.37 -12.11
CA GLY A 10 7.07 -5.09 -12.13
C GLY A 10 5.54 -5.23 -12.25
N ILE A 11 5.03 -6.15 -13.08
CA ILE A 11 3.60 -6.42 -13.20
C ILE A 11 3.04 -6.91 -11.87
N ILE A 12 3.70 -7.88 -11.23
CA ILE A 12 3.26 -8.41 -9.93
C ILE A 12 3.25 -7.30 -8.88
N GLN A 13 4.32 -6.52 -8.78
CA GLN A 13 4.37 -5.38 -7.86
C GLN A 13 3.21 -4.41 -8.12
N GLY A 14 3.02 -3.99 -9.37
CA GLY A 14 1.97 -3.01 -9.72
C GLY A 14 0.56 -3.51 -9.40
N ILE A 15 0.28 -4.78 -9.65
CA ILE A 15 -1.03 -5.38 -9.35
C ILE A 15 -1.23 -5.49 -7.84
N THR A 16 -0.28 -6.10 -7.14
CA THR A 16 -0.46 -6.51 -5.74
C THR A 16 -0.26 -5.37 -4.75
N GLU A 17 0.37 -4.25 -5.15
CA GLU A 17 0.52 -3.05 -4.34
C GLU A 17 -0.83 -2.41 -4.01
N PHE A 18 -1.75 -2.40 -4.97
CA PHE A 18 -3.04 -1.73 -4.82
C PHE A 18 -4.20 -2.69 -4.55
N LEU A 19 -4.14 -3.90 -5.08
CA LEU A 19 -5.14 -4.90 -4.71
C LEU A 19 -4.92 -5.36 -3.26
N PRO A 20 -5.99 -5.71 -2.53
CA PRO A 20 -5.88 -6.06 -1.12
C PRO A 20 -5.35 -7.49 -0.90
N VAL A 21 -4.21 -7.84 -1.56
CA VAL A 21 -3.65 -9.20 -1.61
C VAL A 21 -2.21 -9.30 -1.10
N SER A 22 -1.59 -8.20 -0.68
CA SER A 22 -0.20 -8.08 -0.18
C SER A 22 0.89 -8.24 -1.24
N SER A 23 1.50 -7.11 -1.64
CA SER A 23 2.65 -7.08 -2.55
C SER A 23 3.88 -7.78 -1.94
N SER A 24 4.22 -7.43 -0.70
CA SER A 24 5.34 -8.03 0.03
C SER A 24 5.23 -9.55 0.14
N GLY A 25 4.02 -10.07 0.43
CA GLY A 25 3.79 -11.51 0.48
C GLY A 25 4.02 -12.19 -0.88
N HIS A 26 3.51 -11.60 -1.97
CA HIS A 26 3.69 -12.15 -3.31
C HIS A 26 5.13 -12.13 -3.77
N LEU A 27 5.86 -11.03 -3.51
CA LEU A 27 7.26 -10.93 -3.88
C LEU A 27 8.12 -11.94 -3.11
N ALA A 28 7.90 -12.12 -1.80
CA ALA A 28 8.60 -13.14 -1.01
C ALA A 28 8.32 -14.57 -1.51
N ILE A 29 7.06 -14.87 -1.86
CA ILE A 29 6.69 -16.16 -2.45
C ILE A 29 7.42 -16.37 -3.78
N MET A 30 7.44 -15.35 -4.65
CA MET A 30 8.14 -15.41 -5.92
C MET A 30 9.64 -15.66 -5.74
N GLN A 31 10.29 -14.94 -4.83
CA GLN A 31 11.70 -15.14 -4.53
C GLN A 31 11.98 -16.59 -4.14
N ARG A 32 11.16 -17.15 -3.26
CA ARG A 32 11.32 -18.53 -2.79
C ARG A 32 11.12 -19.57 -3.89
N PHE A 33 10.03 -19.48 -4.67
CA PHE A 33 9.67 -20.49 -5.67
C PHE A 33 10.53 -20.43 -6.95
N PHE A 34 11.05 -19.26 -7.29
CA PHE A 34 11.91 -19.08 -8.47
C PHE A 34 13.42 -19.12 -8.15
N GLY A 35 13.79 -19.46 -6.92
CA GLY A 35 15.19 -19.54 -6.50
C GLY A 35 15.90 -18.19 -6.54
N MET A 36 15.19 -17.13 -6.17
CA MET A 36 15.65 -15.74 -6.27
C MET A 36 15.91 -15.12 -4.89
N GLU A 37 16.38 -15.93 -3.96
CA GLU A 37 16.65 -15.52 -2.57
C GLU A 37 17.67 -14.37 -2.49
N ASP A 38 18.51 -14.21 -3.54
CA ASP A 38 19.48 -13.12 -3.62
C ASP A 38 18.94 -11.84 -4.31
N VAL A 39 17.65 -11.79 -4.72
CA VAL A 39 17.13 -10.61 -5.45
C VAL A 39 17.08 -9.38 -4.56
N GLU A 40 16.72 -9.51 -3.30
CA GLU A 40 16.73 -8.39 -2.36
C GLU A 40 18.14 -7.87 -2.12
N ALA A 41 19.12 -8.74 -1.93
CA ALA A 41 20.52 -8.34 -1.74
C ALA A 41 21.14 -7.74 -3.01
N ASN A 42 20.86 -8.34 -4.19
CA ASN A 42 21.49 -7.95 -5.45
C ASN A 42 20.71 -6.88 -6.24
N TYR A 43 19.42 -6.71 -5.96
CA TYR A 43 18.53 -5.80 -6.69
C TYR A 43 17.65 -4.95 -5.76
N PHE A 44 18.13 -4.65 -4.56
CA PHE A 44 17.47 -3.79 -3.57
C PHE A 44 16.95 -2.49 -4.20
N SER A 45 17.81 -1.79 -4.94
CA SER A 45 17.45 -0.56 -5.65
C SER A 45 16.29 -0.75 -6.64
N PHE A 46 16.15 -1.94 -7.22
CA PHE A 46 15.03 -2.23 -8.11
C PHE A 46 13.69 -2.28 -7.36
N GLY A 47 13.65 -2.88 -6.19
CA GLY A 47 12.47 -2.90 -5.32
C GLY A 47 12.00 -1.48 -4.96
N VAL A 48 12.93 -0.65 -4.51
CA VAL A 48 12.67 0.78 -4.18
C VAL A 48 12.10 1.53 -5.38
N LEU A 49 12.70 1.35 -6.56
CA LEU A 49 12.26 2.01 -7.79
C LEU A 49 10.87 1.52 -8.26
N LEU A 50 10.53 0.26 -8.03
CA LEU A 50 9.19 -0.25 -8.30
C LEU A 50 8.13 0.40 -7.40
N HIS A 51 8.42 0.61 -6.11
CA HIS A 51 7.54 1.36 -5.21
C HIS A 51 7.38 2.82 -5.66
N LEU A 52 8.44 3.47 -6.13
CA LEU A 52 8.33 4.80 -6.72
C LEU A 52 7.47 4.82 -7.99
N ALA A 53 7.59 3.80 -8.85
CA ALA A 53 6.75 3.68 -10.04
C ALA A 53 5.26 3.51 -9.68
N THR A 54 4.95 2.72 -8.65
CA THR A 54 3.58 2.58 -8.15
C THR A 54 3.08 3.86 -7.48
N LEU A 55 3.93 4.61 -6.80
CA LEU A 55 3.59 5.93 -6.27
C LEU A 55 3.20 6.91 -7.39
N VAL A 56 3.95 6.94 -8.50
CA VAL A 56 3.59 7.73 -9.69
C VAL A 56 2.22 7.32 -10.24
N ALA A 57 1.88 6.01 -10.20
CA ALA A 57 0.55 5.54 -10.59
C ALA A 57 -0.56 6.17 -9.73
N VAL A 58 -0.35 6.33 -8.41
CA VAL A 58 -1.32 7.00 -7.52
C VAL A 58 -1.52 8.45 -7.95
N PHE A 59 -0.42 9.17 -8.22
CA PHE A 59 -0.51 10.56 -8.69
C PHE A 59 -1.27 10.66 -10.02
N ILE A 60 -1.05 9.77 -10.97
CA ILE A 60 -1.76 9.76 -12.25
C ILE A 60 -3.25 9.48 -12.08
N VAL A 61 -3.63 8.51 -11.24
CA VAL A 61 -5.04 8.12 -11.09
C VAL A 61 -5.83 9.14 -10.28
N TYR A 62 -5.22 9.69 -9.21
CA TYR A 62 -5.89 10.58 -8.26
C TYR A 62 -5.41 12.04 -8.34
N TRP A 63 -4.80 12.48 -9.46
CA TRP A 63 -4.25 13.81 -9.59
C TRP A 63 -5.27 14.93 -9.27
N ARG A 64 -6.54 14.76 -9.68
CA ARG A 64 -7.63 15.71 -9.41
C ARG A 64 -8.00 15.81 -7.95
N ASP A 65 -7.79 14.75 -7.19
CA ASP A 65 -8.02 14.74 -5.74
C ASP A 65 -6.78 15.24 -4.98
N ILE A 66 -5.56 14.98 -5.50
CA ILE A 66 -4.29 15.32 -4.84
C ILE A 66 -3.94 16.80 -5.02
N LEU A 67 -4.09 17.37 -6.24
CA LEU A 67 -3.69 18.76 -6.49
C LEU A 67 -4.35 19.76 -5.53
N PRO A 68 -5.66 19.68 -5.19
CA PRO A 68 -6.25 20.57 -4.21
C PRO A 68 -5.74 20.39 -2.78
N LEU A 69 -5.13 19.23 -2.46
CA LEU A 69 -4.58 19.00 -1.12
C LEU A 69 -3.27 19.76 -0.89
N ILE A 70 -2.51 20.05 -1.96
CA ILE A 70 -1.23 20.76 -1.84
C ILE A 70 -1.42 22.13 -1.16
N PRO A 71 -2.23 23.06 -1.70
CA PRO A 71 -2.50 24.33 -1.02
C PRO A 71 -3.29 24.11 0.28
N ALA A 72 -4.14 23.10 0.37
CA ALA A 72 -4.92 22.82 1.56
C ALA A 72 -4.04 22.49 2.79
N VAL A 73 -2.90 21.83 2.62
CA VAL A 73 -1.96 21.59 3.73
C VAL A 73 -1.45 22.92 4.31
N PHE A 74 -1.06 23.87 3.49
CA PHE A 74 -0.53 25.16 3.96
C PHE A 74 -1.63 26.00 4.63
N THR A 75 -2.82 26.07 4.05
CA THR A 75 -3.96 26.82 4.64
C THR A 75 -4.46 26.17 5.92
N MET A 76 -4.50 24.84 5.99
CA MET A 76 -4.79 24.07 7.19
C MET A 76 -3.82 24.39 8.33
N LEU A 77 -2.50 24.35 8.06
CA LEU A 77 -1.49 24.70 9.06
C LEU A 77 -1.66 26.13 9.55
N ALA A 78 -1.86 27.09 8.63
CA ALA A 78 -2.09 28.47 9.01
C ALA A 78 -3.34 28.66 9.91
N LYS A 79 -4.44 27.94 9.61
CA LYS A 79 -5.66 27.95 10.45
C LYS A 79 -5.43 27.22 11.78
N LEU A 80 -4.67 26.13 11.79
CA LEU A 80 -4.32 25.40 13.02
C LEU A 80 -3.58 26.31 14.01
N PHE A 81 -2.54 27.02 13.55
CA PHE A 81 -1.80 27.98 14.39
C PHE A 81 -2.64 29.16 14.88
N ARG A 82 -3.73 29.49 14.17
CA ARG A 82 -4.68 30.55 14.57
C ARG A 82 -5.84 30.02 15.42
N GLY A 83 -5.87 28.75 15.80
CA GLY A 83 -6.96 28.15 16.56
C GLY A 83 -8.27 27.96 15.79
N LYS A 84 -8.25 28.07 14.45
CA LYS A 84 -9.43 28.09 13.57
C LYS A 84 -9.77 26.71 12.97
N VAL A 85 -9.60 25.65 13.72
CA VAL A 85 -9.84 24.28 13.26
C VAL A 85 -11.29 24.04 12.79
N LYS A 86 -12.25 24.75 13.38
CA LYS A 86 -13.66 24.65 12.99
C LYS A 86 -13.95 25.23 11.59
N GLU A 87 -13.05 26.04 11.06
CA GLU A 87 -13.16 26.66 9.73
C GLU A 87 -12.49 25.83 8.62
N PHE A 88 -12.08 24.58 8.91
CA PHE A 88 -11.45 23.71 7.91
C PHE A 88 -12.43 23.35 6.80
N THR A 89 -12.00 23.56 5.56
CA THR A 89 -12.67 23.05 4.36
C THR A 89 -12.55 21.53 4.26
N ASP A 90 -13.31 20.90 3.39
CA ASP A 90 -13.23 19.45 3.21
C ASP A 90 -11.85 19.01 2.74
N ASN A 91 -11.15 19.77 1.89
CA ASN A 91 -9.79 19.47 1.47
C ASN A 91 -8.79 19.59 2.64
N GLU A 92 -8.93 20.62 3.48
CA GLU A 92 -8.10 20.79 4.68
C GLU A 92 -8.34 19.67 5.71
N LYS A 93 -9.60 19.26 5.91
CA LYS A 93 -9.92 18.09 6.74
C LYS A 93 -9.31 16.82 6.18
N PHE A 94 -9.41 16.61 4.85
CA PHE A 94 -8.87 15.42 4.21
C PHE A 94 -7.34 15.37 4.36
N ALA A 95 -6.64 16.49 4.13
CA ALA A 95 -5.20 16.59 4.37
C ALA A 95 -4.84 16.29 5.84
N ALA A 96 -5.57 16.86 6.80
CA ALA A 96 -5.38 16.59 8.22
C ALA A 96 -5.56 15.10 8.54
N TYR A 97 -6.59 14.45 7.98
CA TYR A 97 -6.86 13.04 8.23
C TYR A 97 -5.80 12.12 7.60
N ILE A 98 -5.25 12.47 6.43
CA ILE A 98 -4.11 11.76 5.85
C ILE A 98 -2.88 11.85 6.78
N ILE A 99 -2.58 13.05 7.30
CA ILE A 99 -1.47 13.24 8.24
C ILE A 99 -1.71 12.41 9.51
N ILE A 100 -2.89 12.51 10.14
CA ILE A 100 -3.23 11.75 11.35
C ILE A 100 -3.11 10.25 11.12
N ALA A 101 -3.58 9.75 9.98
CA ALA A 101 -3.49 8.34 9.62
C ALA A 101 -2.08 7.86 9.29
N THR A 102 -1.15 8.78 9.00
CA THR A 102 0.26 8.45 8.76
C THR A 102 1.08 8.39 10.06
N LEU A 103 0.69 9.16 11.09
CA LEU A 103 1.44 9.22 12.37
C LEU A 103 1.72 7.85 13.01
N PRO A 104 0.79 6.86 13.02
CA PRO A 104 1.06 5.55 13.59
C PRO A 104 2.21 4.79 12.91
N LEU A 105 2.63 5.17 11.69
CA LEU A 105 3.78 4.56 11.02
C LEU A 105 5.13 5.01 11.58
N LEU A 106 5.20 6.14 12.27
CA LEU A 106 6.48 6.66 12.79
C LEU A 106 7.20 5.65 13.71
N PRO A 107 6.53 4.97 14.67
CA PRO A 107 7.16 3.93 15.47
C PRO A 107 7.57 2.67 14.68
N ALA A 108 7.07 2.49 13.46
CA ALA A 108 7.36 1.33 12.63
C ALA A 108 8.85 1.18 12.29
N VAL A 109 9.57 2.30 12.20
CA VAL A 109 11.01 2.33 11.99
C VAL A 109 11.76 1.55 13.09
N LEU A 110 11.23 1.55 14.33
CA LEU A 110 11.84 0.86 15.46
C LEU A 110 11.71 -0.68 15.39
N VAL A 111 10.81 -1.19 14.55
CA VAL A 111 10.55 -2.63 14.41
C VAL A 111 10.97 -3.16 13.04
N LYS A 112 11.66 -2.36 12.21
CA LYS A 112 12.07 -2.72 10.86
C LYS A 112 12.82 -4.05 10.84
N ASP A 113 13.83 -4.22 11.69
CA ASP A 113 14.66 -5.41 11.74
C ASP A 113 13.87 -6.68 12.05
N TYR A 114 12.88 -6.60 12.94
CA TYR A 114 11.99 -7.72 13.24
C TYR A 114 11.08 -8.09 12.07
N VAL A 115 10.65 -7.10 11.30
CA VAL A 115 9.84 -7.29 10.08
C VAL A 115 10.66 -7.99 9.01
N GLU A 116 11.92 -7.61 8.82
CA GLU A 116 12.84 -8.23 7.87
C GLU A 116 13.08 -9.72 8.19
N ILE A 117 13.17 -10.10 9.47
CA ILE A 117 13.26 -11.50 9.88
C ILE A 117 12.06 -12.32 9.38
N ILE A 118 10.85 -11.76 9.40
CA ILE A 118 9.63 -12.47 8.95
C ILE A 118 9.68 -12.78 7.46
N PHE A 119 10.31 -11.93 6.64
CA PHE A 119 10.46 -12.17 5.20
C PHE A 119 11.19 -13.48 4.90
N SER A 120 12.12 -13.91 5.77
CA SER A 120 12.87 -15.16 5.62
C SER A 120 12.01 -16.42 5.87
N TYR A 121 10.80 -16.26 6.44
CA TYR A 121 9.93 -17.40 6.78
C TYR A 121 8.68 -17.43 5.89
N THR A 122 8.82 -17.95 4.67
CA THR A 122 7.74 -17.97 3.66
C THR A 122 6.46 -18.66 4.15
N LYS A 123 6.55 -19.69 4.98
CA LYS A 123 5.38 -20.35 5.61
C LYS A 123 4.61 -19.42 6.53
N ILE A 124 5.32 -18.58 7.29
CA ILE A 124 4.69 -17.56 8.15
C ILE A 124 3.94 -16.56 7.28
N ILE A 125 4.54 -16.13 6.17
CA ILE A 125 3.89 -15.24 5.19
C ILE A 125 2.60 -15.89 4.64
N GLY A 126 2.64 -17.19 4.32
CA GLY A 126 1.46 -17.94 3.90
C GLY A 126 0.33 -17.91 4.93
N ALA A 127 0.66 -18.14 6.21
CA ALA A 127 -0.32 -18.05 7.30
C ALA A 127 -0.88 -16.62 7.46
N ILE A 128 -0.05 -15.60 7.33
CA ILE A 128 -0.48 -14.19 7.40
C ILE A 128 -1.37 -13.83 6.20
N LEU A 129 -1.09 -14.34 5.00
CA LEU A 129 -1.97 -14.18 3.83
C LEU A 129 -3.36 -14.81 4.07
N MET A 130 -3.43 -15.97 4.70
CA MET A 130 -4.71 -16.58 5.09
C MET A 130 -5.44 -15.71 6.13
N PHE A 131 -4.72 -15.15 7.11
CA PHE A 131 -5.28 -14.19 8.06
C PHE A 131 -5.80 -12.92 7.35
N ASN A 132 -5.03 -12.36 6.42
CA ASN A 132 -5.46 -11.24 5.58
C ASN A 132 -6.75 -11.56 4.82
N ALA A 133 -6.88 -12.79 4.31
CA ALA A 133 -8.09 -13.26 3.65
C ALA A 133 -9.31 -13.25 4.58
N VAL A 134 -9.17 -13.70 5.82
CA VAL A 134 -10.25 -13.66 6.83
C VAL A 134 -10.62 -12.21 7.14
N VAL A 135 -9.64 -11.33 7.35
CA VAL A 135 -9.86 -9.89 7.60
C VAL A 135 -10.67 -9.26 6.47
N LEU A 136 -10.30 -9.52 5.20
CA LEU A 136 -11.04 -9.02 4.04
C LEU A 136 -12.46 -9.58 3.95
N PHE A 137 -12.64 -10.87 4.22
CA PHE A 137 -13.95 -11.50 4.17
C PHE A 137 -14.91 -10.91 5.20
N VAL A 138 -14.43 -10.73 6.43
CA VAL A 138 -15.20 -10.13 7.53
C VAL A 138 -15.50 -8.66 7.25
N SER A 139 -14.51 -7.90 6.75
CA SER A 139 -14.67 -6.48 6.48
C SER A 139 -15.78 -6.18 5.49
N ASP A 140 -15.95 -7.05 4.50
CA ASP A 140 -16.98 -6.88 3.49
C ASP A 140 -18.39 -7.02 4.06
N SER A 141 -18.56 -7.83 5.10
CA SER A 141 -19.80 -7.98 5.85
C SER A 141 -20.14 -6.72 6.68
N LEU A 142 -19.12 -5.96 7.09
CA LEU A 142 -19.23 -4.72 7.85
C LEU A 142 -19.44 -3.48 6.97
N ALA A 143 -19.29 -3.61 5.66
CA ALA A 143 -19.28 -2.51 4.69
C ALA A 143 -20.68 -1.91 4.41
N LYS A 144 -21.42 -1.57 5.47
CA LYS A 144 -22.76 -0.94 5.40
C LYS A 144 -22.71 0.58 5.64
N GLY A 145 -21.52 1.14 5.81
CA GLY A 145 -21.32 2.55 6.12
C GLY A 145 -21.58 3.47 4.92
N ASN A 146 -21.88 4.73 5.21
CA ASN A 146 -22.10 5.79 4.23
C ASN A 146 -21.30 7.06 4.52
N LYS A 147 -20.31 7.00 5.44
CA LYS A 147 -19.48 8.16 5.78
C LYS A 147 -18.60 8.55 4.61
N THR A 148 -18.57 9.85 4.36
CA THR A 148 -17.64 10.54 3.46
C THR A 148 -16.79 11.51 4.27
N ILE A 149 -15.98 12.34 3.61
CA ILE A 149 -15.08 13.28 4.28
C ILE A 149 -15.78 14.15 5.32
N SER A 150 -16.98 14.66 5.02
CA SER A 150 -17.74 15.54 5.90
C SER A 150 -18.16 14.91 7.24
N LYS A 151 -18.29 13.57 7.27
CA LYS A 151 -18.67 12.79 8.47
C LYS A 151 -17.50 12.06 9.11
N THR A 152 -16.30 12.17 8.54
CA THR A 152 -15.09 11.58 9.08
C THR A 152 -14.60 12.39 10.28
N THR A 153 -14.06 11.69 11.28
CA THR A 153 -13.47 12.30 12.48
C THR A 153 -11.97 11.98 12.57
N PRO A 154 -11.20 12.78 13.34
CA PRO A 154 -9.78 12.46 13.58
C PRO A 154 -9.56 11.04 14.14
N LEU A 155 -10.46 10.56 14.99
CA LEU A 155 -10.40 9.20 15.55
C LEU A 155 -10.58 8.14 14.45
N ASN A 156 -11.50 8.36 13.49
CA ASN A 156 -11.64 7.43 12.36
C ASN A 156 -10.35 7.35 11.55
N ALA A 157 -9.70 8.50 11.27
CA ALA A 157 -8.43 8.55 10.56
C ALA A 157 -7.30 7.84 11.34
N LEU A 158 -7.22 8.05 12.66
CA LEU A 158 -6.25 7.40 13.52
C LEU A 158 -6.41 5.86 13.50
N ILE A 159 -7.65 5.35 13.59
CA ILE A 159 -7.92 3.91 13.54
C ILE A 159 -7.49 3.32 12.20
N VAL A 160 -7.78 4.01 11.07
CA VAL A 160 -7.29 3.57 9.75
C VAL A 160 -5.75 3.57 9.71
N GLY A 161 -5.10 4.56 10.34
CA GLY A 161 -3.65 4.63 10.48
C GLY A 161 -3.06 3.49 11.34
N LEU A 162 -3.73 3.09 12.42
CA LEU A 162 -3.34 1.93 13.21
C LEU A 162 -3.46 0.62 12.39
N CYS A 163 -4.49 0.50 11.55
CA CYS A 163 -4.59 -0.61 10.61
C CYS A 163 -3.45 -0.60 9.58
N GLN A 164 -3.01 0.59 9.13
CA GLN A 164 -1.83 0.72 8.27
C GLN A 164 -0.55 0.28 8.98
N MET A 165 -0.36 0.67 10.23
CA MET A 165 0.79 0.27 11.02
C MET A 165 0.87 -1.26 11.17
N LEU A 166 -0.25 -1.94 11.44
CA LEU A 166 -0.27 -3.39 11.52
C LEU A 166 0.12 -4.06 10.19
N ALA A 167 -0.18 -3.42 9.07
CA ALA A 167 0.12 -3.93 7.73
C ALA A 167 1.59 -3.78 7.30
N ILE A 168 2.50 -3.40 8.20
CA ILE A 168 3.95 -3.50 8.00
C ILE A 168 4.38 -4.97 7.97
N VAL A 169 3.65 -5.83 8.67
CA VAL A 169 3.93 -7.26 8.73
C VAL A 169 3.77 -7.88 7.33
N PRO A 170 4.82 -8.55 6.78
CA PRO A 170 4.77 -9.18 5.46
C PRO A 170 3.63 -10.19 5.36
N GLY A 171 2.93 -10.19 4.24
CA GLY A 171 1.72 -11.01 4.06
C GLY A 171 0.41 -10.29 4.41
N LEU A 172 0.44 -9.24 5.28
CA LEU A 172 -0.69 -8.34 5.43
C LEU A 172 -0.70 -7.33 4.28
N SER A 173 -1.86 -7.17 3.66
CA SER A 173 -2.04 -6.15 2.63
C SER A 173 -2.24 -4.79 3.27
N ARG A 174 -1.37 -3.80 2.95
CA ARG A 174 -1.54 -2.43 3.41
C ARG A 174 -2.88 -1.85 2.90
N SER A 175 -3.18 -1.98 1.61
CA SER A 175 -4.45 -1.55 1.03
C SER A 175 -5.64 -2.30 1.64
N GLY A 176 -5.53 -3.61 1.83
CA GLY A 176 -6.55 -4.42 2.49
C GLY A 176 -6.85 -3.98 3.92
N SER A 177 -5.81 -3.77 4.73
CA SER A 177 -5.94 -3.35 6.13
C SER A 177 -6.52 -1.95 6.27
N THR A 178 -6.08 -0.99 5.45
CA THR A 178 -6.58 0.39 5.50
C THR A 178 -8.00 0.54 4.96
N ILE A 179 -8.35 -0.19 3.91
CA ILE A 179 -9.74 -0.27 3.42
C ILE A 179 -10.62 -0.88 4.48
N THR A 180 -10.21 -2.02 5.08
CA THR A 180 -10.93 -2.66 6.20
C THR A 180 -11.10 -1.70 7.36
N GLY A 181 -10.02 -1.02 7.78
CA GLY A 181 -10.08 0.01 8.82
C GLY A 181 -11.12 1.08 8.51
N GLY A 182 -11.16 1.60 7.28
CA GLY A 182 -12.16 2.57 6.85
C GLY A 182 -13.59 2.02 6.89
N LEU A 183 -13.79 0.77 6.44
CA LEU A 183 -15.11 0.12 6.45
C LEU A 183 -15.63 -0.10 7.88
N THR A 184 -14.77 -0.52 8.81
CA THR A 184 -15.13 -0.67 10.23
C THR A 184 -15.50 0.66 10.89
N GLN A 185 -14.93 1.77 10.39
CA GLN A 185 -15.29 3.12 10.82
C GLN A 185 -16.56 3.66 10.15
N GLY A 186 -17.20 2.87 9.31
CA GLY A 186 -18.43 3.23 8.61
C GLY A 186 -18.20 4.07 7.35
N PHE A 187 -17.01 4.04 6.75
CA PHE A 187 -16.76 4.72 5.48
C PHE A 187 -17.53 4.04 4.34
N LYS A 188 -18.01 4.86 3.40
CA LYS A 188 -18.49 4.36 2.12
C LYS A 188 -17.34 3.63 1.40
N ARG A 189 -17.59 2.49 0.74
CA ARG A 189 -16.55 1.68 0.09
C ARG A 189 -15.63 2.49 -0.83
N GLU A 190 -16.22 3.29 -1.71
CA GLU A 190 -15.44 4.15 -2.63
C GLU A 190 -14.55 5.16 -1.88
N TYR A 191 -15.05 5.69 -0.77
CA TYR A 191 -14.30 6.63 0.06
C TYR A 191 -13.17 5.91 0.80
N ALA A 192 -13.41 4.72 1.34
CA ALA A 192 -12.38 3.90 1.98
C ALA A 192 -11.22 3.57 1.02
N VAL A 193 -11.54 3.19 -0.24
CA VAL A 193 -10.53 2.93 -1.29
C VAL A 193 -9.76 4.20 -1.64
N LYS A 194 -10.46 5.33 -1.88
CA LYS A 194 -9.80 6.61 -2.16
C LYS A 194 -8.89 7.05 -1.01
N PHE A 195 -9.41 7.00 0.22
CA PHE A 195 -8.64 7.35 1.43
C PHE A 195 -7.38 6.51 1.57
N SER A 196 -7.51 5.18 1.41
CA SER A 196 -6.39 4.23 1.45
C SER A 196 -5.30 4.56 0.42
N PHE A 197 -5.68 4.85 -0.83
CA PHE A 197 -4.69 5.13 -1.88
C PHE A 197 -4.01 6.48 -1.70
N ILE A 198 -4.73 7.54 -1.34
CA ILE A 198 -4.10 8.85 -1.11
C ILE A 198 -3.24 8.82 0.15
N MET A 199 -3.66 8.10 1.20
CA MET A 199 -2.88 7.89 2.42
C MET A 199 -1.59 7.10 2.15
N SER A 200 -1.54 6.28 1.10
CA SER A 200 -0.32 5.56 0.75
C SER A 200 0.81 6.48 0.28
N ILE A 201 0.51 7.68 -0.18
CA ILE A 201 1.52 8.63 -0.69
C ILE A 201 2.57 8.95 0.39
N PRO A 202 2.22 9.52 1.55
CA PRO A 202 3.22 9.79 2.58
C PRO A 202 3.86 8.52 3.14
N ALA A 203 3.16 7.39 3.16
CA ALA A 203 3.70 6.12 3.62
C ALA A 203 4.80 5.59 2.69
N ILE A 204 4.52 5.51 1.37
CA ILE A 204 5.50 5.05 0.37
C ILE A 204 6.67 6.04 0.26
N LEU A 205 6.40 7.34 0.26
CA LEU A 205 7.46 8.36 0.27
C LEU A 205 8.37 8.21 1.49
N GLY A 206 7.78 8.05 2.68
CA GLY A 206 8.54 7.87 3.91
C GLY A 206 9.41 6.62 3.88
N ALA A 207 8.88 5.47 3.45
CA ALA A 207 9.63 4.24 3.29
C ALA A 207 10.80 4.42 2.30
N ASN A 208 10.52 4.95 1.10
CA ASN A 208 11.58 5.16 0.11
C ASN A 208 12.66 6.14 0.58
N ILE A 209 12.31 7.21 1.32
CA ILE A 209 13.31 8.14 1.88
C ILE A 209 14.25 7.43 2.85
N LEU A 210 13.74 6.52 3.66
CA LEU A 210 14.56 5.73 4.59
C LEU A 210 15.48 4.73 3.86
N GLU A 211 15.12 4.30 2.65
CA GLU A 211 15.88 3.35 1.84
C GLU A 211 16.91 4.04 0.91
N ILE A 212 16.84 5.38 0.73
CA ILE A 212 17.79 6.15 -0.11
C ILE A 212 19.26 5.90 0.27
N PRO A 213 19.67 5.92 1.56
CA PRO A 213 21.08 5.71 1.91
C PRO A 213 21.61 4.35 1.43
N ASP A 214 20.82 3.29 1.59
CA ASP A 214 21.19 1.92 1.19
C ASP A 214 21.18 1.80 -0.34
N MET A 215 20.20 2.44 -1.00
CA MET A 215 20.11 2.49 -2.46
C MET A 215 21.33 3.20 -3.08
N LEU A 216 21.83 4.28 -2.47
CA LEU A 216 23.02 5.01 -2.98
C LEU A 216 24.30 4.20 -2.83
N GLN A 217 24.36 3.28 -1.86
CA GLN A 217 25.48 2.34 -1.69
C GLN A 217 25.39 1.16 -2.67
N SER A 218 24.19 0.82 -3.13
CA SER A 218 23.92 -0.26 -4.08
C SER A 218 24.07 0.28 -5.51
N ALA A 219 25.27 0.15 -6.11
CA ALA A 219 25.49 0.60 -7.47
C ALA A 219 24.56 -0.15 -8.45
N VAL A 220 23.72 0.59 -9.20
CA VAL A 220 22.95 0.01 -10.29
C VAL A 220 23.87 -0.29 -11.46
N PRO A 221 24.06 -1.56 -11.85
CA PRO A 221 24.87 -1.88 -13.01
C PRO A 221 24.33 -1.23 -14.27
N SER A 222 25.18 -0.61 -15.08
CA SER A 222 24.78 0.06 -16.33
C SER A 222 23.98 -0.86 -17.27
N ALA A 223 24.32 -2.17 -17.29
CA ALA A 223 23.64 -3.21 -18.03
C ALA A 223 22.18 -3.47 -17.57
N ASP A 224 21.81 -3.02 -16.37
CA ASP A 224 20.48 -3.27 -15.80
C ASP A 224 19.55 -2.06 -15.85
N ILE A 225 20.03 -0.89 -16.27
CA ILE A 225 19.22 0.37 -16.36
C ILE A 225 17.98 0.16 -17.23
N ILE A 226 18.14 -0.45 -18.42
CA ILE A 226 17.02 -0.72 -19.35
C ILE A 226 16.03 -1.70 -18.70
N LYS A 227 16.51 -2.70 -17.99
CA LYS A 227 15.67 -3.70 -17.32
C LYS A 227 14.88 -3.07 -16.17
N TYR A 228 15.52 -2.19 -15.40
CA TYR A 228 14.87 -1.42 -14.33
C TYR A 228 13.79 -0.50 -14.90
N ALA A 229 14.10 0.26 -15.94
CA ALA A 229 13.14 1.12 -16.60
C ALA A 229 11.92 0.34 -17.15
N ALA A 230 12.15 -0.83 -17.75
CA ALA A 230 11.09 -1.71 -18.24
C ALA A 230 10.20 -2.25 -17.10
N GLY A 231 10.82 -2.69 -15.99
CA GLY A 231 10.09 -3.12 -14.79
C GLY A 231 9.27 -2.00 -14.16
N MET A 232 9.84 -0.79 -14.04
CA MET A 232 9.13 0.39 -13.55
C MET A 232 7.94 0.76 -14.44
N ALA A 233 8.11 0.74 -15.76
CA ALA A 233 7.02 0.99 -16.69
C ALA A 233 5.91 -0.06 -16.57
N ALA A 234 6.27 -1.32 -16.42
CA ALA A 234 5.34 -2.41 -16.19
C ALA A 234 4.57 -2.24 -14.87
N ALA A 235 5.26 -1.89 -13.76
CA ALA A 235 4.66 -1.63 -12.46
C ALA A 235 3.70 -0.43 -12.49
N LEU A 236 4.09 0.64 -13.18
CA LEU A 236 3.26 1.83 -13.39
C LEU A 236 1.95 1.47 -14.11
N ILE A 237 2.04 0.81 -15.26
CA ILE A 237 0.87 0.45 -16.08
C ILE A 237 -0.04 -0.51 -15.33
N ALA A 238 0.54 -1.57 -14.75
CA ALA A 238 -0.20 -2.55 -13.97
C ALA A 238 -0.85 -1.93 -12.74
N GLY A 239 -0.15 -1.02 -12.05
CA GLY A 239 -0.67 -0.27 -10.90
C GLY A 239 -1.86 0.62 -11.25
N ILE A 240 -1.79 1.36 -12.37
CA ILE A 240 -2.93 2.16 -12.86
C ILE A 240 -4.14 1.26 -13.14
N ALA A 241 -3.92 0.11 -13.81
CA ALA A 241 -4.98 -0.84 -14.11
C ALA A 241 -5.60 -1.42 -12.83
N ALA A 242 -4.77 -1.84 -11.87
CA ALA A 242 -5.19 -2.40 -10.59
C ALA A 242 -6.03 -1.41 -9.76
N MET A 243 -5.59 -0.14 -9.66
CA MET A 243 -6.34 0.91 -8.95
C MET A 243 -7.70 1.18 -9.60
N LYS A 244 -7.75 1.31 -10.93
CA LYS A 244 -9.03 1.50 -11.65
C LYS A 244 -9.95 0.31 -11.46
N PHE A 245 -9.42 -0.90 -11.51
CA PHE A 245 -10.18 -2.13 -11.27
C PHE A 245 -10.74 -2.20 -9.84
N LEU A 246 -9.92 -1.90 -8.83
CA LEU A 246 -10.40 -1.90 -7.45
C LEU A 246 -11.44 -0.79 -7.20
N ALA A 247 -11.23 0.40 -7.77
CA ALA A 247 -12.22 1.48 -7.71
C ALA A 247 -13.55 1.08 -8.37
N TYR A 248 -13.51 0.34 -9.48
CA TYR A 248 -14.71 -0.19 -10.13
C TYR A 248 -15.43 -1.23 -9.27
N ILE A 249 -14.67 -2.20 -8.71
CA ILE A 249 -15.22 -3.24 -7.83
C ILE A 249 -15.85 -2.61 -6.57
N SER A 250 -15.22 -1.61 -5.97
CA SER A 250 -15.73 -0.94 -4.78
C SER A 250 -17.13 -0.34 -4.96
N ARG A 251 -17.51 -0.02 -6.20
CA ARG A 251 -18.84 0.53 -6.54
C ARG A 251 -19.90 -0.54 -6.78
N LYS A 252 -19.50 -1.70 -7.32
CA LYS A 252 -20.45 -2.68 -7.88
C LYS A 252 -20.52 -3.99 -7.12
N SER A 253 -19.47 -4.34 -6.39
CA SER A 253 -19.30 -5.67 -5.81
C SER A 253 -18.67 -5.59 -4.43
N ASN A 254 -18.33 -6.75 -3.91
CA ASN A 254 -17.67 -6.94 -2.63
C ASN A 254 -16.19 -7.33 -2.84
N PHE A 255 -15.40 -7.28 -1.77
CA PHE A 255 -13.98 -7.61 -1.80
C PHE A 255 -13.70 -9.11 -1.59
N ARG A 256 -14.71 -9.96 -1.53
CA ARG A 256 -14.58 -11.41 -1.24
C ARG A 256 -13.71 -12.14 -2.25
N ILE A 257 -13.70 -11.69 -3.52
CA ILE A 257 -12.83 -12.29 -4.54
C ILE A 257 -11.35 -12.24 -4.13
N PHE A 258 -10.92 -11.13 -3.54
CA PHE A 258 -9.55 -10.99 -3.04
C PHE A 258 -9.30 -11.83 -1.79
N SER A 259 -10.32 -12.03 -0.95
CA SER A 259 -10.25 -12.94 0.18
C SER A 259 -10.02 -14.38 -0.27
N TYR A 260 -10.81 -14.88 -1.21
CA TYR A 260 -10.63 -16.24 -1.75
C TYR A 260 -9.26 -16.42 -2.40
N TYR A 261 -8.83 -15.44 -3.18
CA TYR A 261 -7.50 -15.44 -3.79
C TYR A 261 -6.38 -15.48 -2.74
N SER A 262 -6.40 -14.56 -1.76
CA SER A 262 -5.37 -14.51 -0.71
C SER A 262 -5.34 -15.80 0.12
N PHE A 263 -6.52 -16.40 0.39
CA PHE A 263 -6.60 -17.67 1.09
C PHE A 263 -5.97 -18.81 0.29
N ALA A 264 -6.28 -18.91 -1.01
CA ALA A 264 -5.71 -19.94 -1.88
C ALA A 264 -4.20 -19.83 -2.01
N ILE A 265 -3.65 -18.61 -2.22
CA ILE A 265 -2.21 -18.37 -2.29
C ILE A 265 -1.54 -18.64 -0.95
N GLY A 266 -2.14 -18.18 0.17
CA GLY A 266 -1.62 -18.45 1.51
C GLY A 266 -1.55 -19.93 1.83
N LEU A 267 -2.62 -20.70 1.52
CA LEU A 267 -2.66 -22.13 1.72
C LEU A 267 -1.63 -22.87 0.83
N PHE A 268 -1.55 -22.49 -0.45
CA PHE A 268 -0.53 -23.02 -1.36
C PHE A 268 0.88 -22.79 -0.79
N THR A 269 1.17 -21.58 -0.33
CA THR A 269 2.47 -21.23 0.26
C THR A 269 2.75 -22.05 1.51
N LEU A 270 1.77 -22.24 2.39
CA LEU A 270 1.92 -23.00 3.62
C LEU A 270 2.28 -24.49 3.35
N ILE A 271 1.72 -25.07 2.28
CA ILE A 271 1.91 -26.47 1.92
C ILE A 271 3.24 -26.69 1.18
N PHE A 272 3.60 -25.80 0.24
CA PHE A 272 4.68 -26.04 -0.72
C PHE A 272 5.97 -25.24 -0.47
N ALA A 273 5.99 -24.22 0.37
CA ALA A 273 7.20 -23.49 0.78
C ALA A 273 7.81 -24.14 2.03
#